data_c2decd397877cf170709d606a99c6d5b
#
_entry.id   c2decd397877cf170709d606a99c6d5b
#
_cell.length_a   1.000
_cell.length_b   1.000
_cell.length_c   1.000
_cell.angle_alpha   90.00
_cell.angle_beta   90.00
_cell.angle_gamma   90.00
#
_symmetry.space_group_name_H-M   'P 1'
#
loop_
_entity.id
_entity.type
_entity.pdbx_description
1 polymer ?
#
loop_
_entity_poly.entity_id
_entity_poly.type
_entity_poly.pdbx_seq_one_letter_code
_entity_poly.pdbx_strand_id
1 'polypeptide(L)'
;VRRWRETAGAFDFVHLRKAAMVEKKSVIAREASSVFYHLYEMNHAAMAPLRAGADMMRQACNNPLNPLSSTAFGRSLDAGFEVFERLTRRYVKPEFGLGSTVIDGQTVVVTEETVWSRPFCNLLHFKKELDPAPQSNLKVLLVAPMSGHYATLLRGTVEALLPSADIYITDWADARMVPAAEGTFDLDDYIDYVIEMLRQIGPGTHVVAVCQPSVPVLAAVSLMEADGDVFAPASMTLMGGPIDTRINPTAVNGLAKAKPIEWFRDNVVMQVPWPQPAFGRNVYPGFLQLSGFMSMNLDRHMTAHKDFYLNLVKNDGDSAEKHREFYDEYLAVMVLTAEFYLQTVETVFIDHALPKGNMLHRGRAVDPAAIRKVALFTVEGENDDISGVGQTKAAHDLCRNIPEDKRAHYMQPDVGHYGVFNGSRFRKEIVPRMLDFIAKHKTT
;
A
#
# COMPACT_ATOMS: atom_id res chain seq x y z
N VAL A 1 54.75 -30.09 -6.78
CA VAL A 1 54.27 -29.40 -5.56
C VAL A 1 54.36 -27.87 -5.69
N ARG A 2 55.32 -27.30 -6.50
CA ARG A 2 55.43 -25.83 -6.67
C ARG A 2 54.38 -25.19 -7.62
N ARG A 3 53.85 -25.93 -8.59
CA ARG A 3 52.87 -25.42 -9.56
C ARG A 3 51.41 -25.22 -9.03
N TRP A 4 51.07 -25.83 -7.89
CA TRP A 4 49.71 -25.73 -7.28
C TRP A 4 49.52 -24.53 -6.34
N ARG A 5 50.60 -23.88 -5.90
CA ARG A 5 50.48 -22.67 -5.04
C ARG A 5 50.33 -21.36 -5.80
N GLU A 6 50.75 -21.28 -7.06
CA GLU A 6 50.62 -20.06 -7.89
C GLU A 6 49.23 -19.89 -8.49
N THR A 7 48.48 -20.98 -8.73
CA THR A 7 47.12 -20.91 -9.29
C THR A 7 46.05 -20.58 -8.23
N ALA A 8 46.23 -20.96 -6.98
CA ALA A 8 45.26 -20.61 -5.91
C ALA A 8 45.32 -19.12 -5.54
N GLY A 9 46.51 -18.51 -5.51
CA GLY A 9 46.67 -17.08 -5.22
C GLY A 9 46.20 -16.16 -6.32
N ALA A 10 46.26 -16.58 -7.60
CA ALA A 10 45.76 -15.78 -8.73
C ALA A 10 44.20 -15.80 -8.82
N PHE A 11 43.55 -16.89 -8.44
CA PHE A 11 42.10 -17.01 -8.40
C PHE A 11 41.48 -16.14 -7.29
N ASP A 12 42.12 -16.08 -6.12
CA ASP A 12 41.69 -15.23 -5.01
C ASP A 12 41.82 -13.74 -5.35
N PHE A 13 42.89 -13.33 -6.02
CA PHE A 13 43.12 -11.92 -6.41
C PHE A 13 42.12 -11.42 -7.47
N VAL A 14 41.71 -12.29 -8.39
CA VAL A 14 40.69 -11.94 -9.42
C VAL A 14 39.33 -11.83 -8.78
N HIS A 15 38.96 -12.71 -7.85
CA HIS A 15 37.72 -12.64 -7.12
C HIS A 15 37.64 -11.41 -6.20
N LEU A 16 38.73 -11.10 -5.48
CA LEU A 16 38.83 -9.90 -4.64
C LEU A 16 38.77 -8.60 -5.47
N ARG A 17 39.43 -8.56 -6.63
CA ARG A 17 39.32 -7.41 -7.55
C ARG A 17 37.89 -7.24 -8.15
N LYS A 18 37.25 -8.34 -8.52
CA LYS A 18 35.84 -8.29 -8.98
C LYS A 18 34.89 -7.84 -7.88
N ALA A 19 35.04 -8.35 -6.66
CA ALA A 19 34.24 -7.92 -5.51
C ALA A 19 34.45 -6.44 -5.20
N ALA A 20 35.70 -5.96 -5.13
CA ALA A 20 36.01 -4.54 -4.91
C ALA A 20 35.51 -3.62 -6.05
N MET A 21 35.49 -4.11 -7.29
CA MET A 21 35.01 -3.36 -8.44
C MET A 21 33.47 -3.29 -8.47
N VAL A 22 32.76 -4.35 -8.01
CA VAL A 22 31.32 -4.38 -7.81
C VAL A 22 30.94 -3.46 -6.67
N GLU A 23 31.63 -3.53 -5.53
CA GLU A 23 31.42 -2.66 -4.37
C GLU A 23 31.63 -1.18 -4.72
N LYS A 24 32.68 -0.84 -5.45
CA LYS A 24 32.93 0.54 -5.92
C LYS A 24 31.85 1.04 -6.88
N LYS A 25 31.33 0.19 -7.77
CA LYS A 25 30.19 0.55 -8.64
C LYS A 25 28.92 0.76 -7.84
N SER A 26 28.67 -0.06 -6.84
CA SER A 26 27.52 0.08 -5.94
C SER A 26 27.58 1.39 -5.14
N VAL A 27 28.74 1.77 -4.60
CA VAL A 27 28.94 3.04 -3.88
C VAL A 27 28.65 4.24 -4.81
N ILE A 28 29.22 4.25 -6.01
CA ILE A 28 28.99 5.35 -6.98
C ILE A 28 27.51 5.43 -7.39
N ALA A 29 26.83 4.31 -7.58
CA ALA A 29 25.41 4.27 -7.91
C ALA A 29 24.56 4.84 -6.76
N ARG A 30 24.85 4.50 -5.51
CA ARG A 30 24.15 5.03 -4.33
C ARG A 30 24.37 6.53 -4.14
N GLU A 31 25.59 7.01 -4.34
CA GLU A 31 25.89 8.45 -4.29
C GLU A 31 25.09 9.20 -5.37
N ALA A 32 25.08 8.68 -6.60
CA ALA A 32 24.29 9.26 -7.69
C ALA A 32 22.78 9.25 -7.38
N SER A 33 22.26 8.18 -6.80
CA SER A 33 20.85 8.06 -6.39
C SER A 33 20.48 9.07 -5.29
N SER A 34 21.36 9.28 -4.31
CA SER A 34 21.16 10.28 -3.26
C SER A 34 21.15 11.71 -3.82
N VAL A 35 22.05 12.01 -4.78
CA VAL A 35 22.05 13.30 -5.49
C VAL A 35 20.71 13.52 -6.23
N PHE A 36 20.17 12.47 -6.85
CA PHE A 36 18.89 12.55 -7.55
C PHE A 36 17.74 12.91 -6.62
N TYR A 37 17.68 12.36 -5.41
CA TYR A 37 16.64 12.72 -4.43
C TYR A 37 16.78 14.19 -3.99
N HIS A 38 18.00 14.66 -3.74
CA HIS A 38 18.25 16.07 -3.44
C HIS A 38 17.80 16.98 -4.59
N LEU A 39 18.11 16.64 -5.84
CA LEU A 39 17.69 17.40 -7.02
C LEU A 39 16.15 17.42 -7.16
N TYR A 40 15.47 16.31 -6.87
CA TYR A 40 14.01 16.26 -6.83
C TYR A 40 13.43 17.23 -5.80
N GLU A 41 13.96 17.25 -4.57
CA GLU A 41 13.53 18.17 -3.50
C GLU A 41 13.82 19.64 -3.87
N MET A 42 14.99 19.91 -4.43
CA MET A 42 15.36 21.26 -4.90
C MET A 42 14.44 21.73 -6.03
N ASN A 43 14.16 20.88 -7.01
CA ASN A 43 13.24 21.21 -8.09
C ASN A 43 11.84 21.50 -7.55
N HIS A 44 11.33 20.67 -6.63
CA HIS A 44 10.04 20.90 -5.99
C HIS A 44 10.01 22.25 -5.24
N ALA A 45 11.07 22.60 -4.51
CA ALA A 45 11.19 23.89 -3.83
C ALA A 45 11.27 25.06 -4.81
N ALA A 46 12.03 24.92 -5.90
CA ALA A 46 12.16 25.95 -6.95
C ALA A 46 10.83 26.22 -7.69
N MET A 47 9.93 25.23 -7.75
CA MET A 47 8.60 25.41 -8.35
C MET A 47 7.61 26.12 -7.41
N ALA A 48 7.90 26.28 -6.11
CA ALA A 48 6.98 26.87 -5.14
C ALA A 48 6.53 28.31 -5.52
N PRO A 49 7.41 29.24 -5.94
CA PRO A 49 6.97 30.57 -6.37
C PRO A 49 6.05 30.53 -7.60
N LEU A 50 6.28 29.62 -8.54
CA LEU A 50 5.44 29.45 -9.72
C LEU A 50 4.05 28.93 -9.37
N ARG A 51 3.96 27.98 -8.42
CA ARG A 51 2.67 27.52 -7.88
C ARG A 51 1.92 28.64 -7.18
N ALA A 52 2.58 29.39 -6.31
CA ALA A 52 1.97 30.56 -5.67
C ALA A 52 1.46 31.60 -6.67
N GLY A 53 2.22 31.83 -7.76
CA GLY A 53 1.79 32.69 -8.87
C GLY A 53 0.56 32.15 -9.60
N ALA A 54 0.53 30.84 -9.87
CA ALA A 54 -0.62 30.17 -10.48
C ALA A 54 -1.87 30.29 -9.60
N ASP A 55 -1.75 30.10 -8.28
CA ASP A 55 -2.86 30.26 -7.33
C ASP A 55 -3.40 31.70 -7.29
N MET A 56 -2.52 32.69 -7.28
CA MET A 56 -2.92 34.10 -7.36
C MET A 56 -3.68 34.40 -8.68
N MET A 57 -3.20 33.84 -9.79
CA MET A 57 -3.87 34.02 -11.09
C MET A 57 -5.24 33.32 -11.12
N ARG A 58 -5.36 32.14 -10.52
CA ARG A 58 -6.64 31.45 -10.35
C ARG A 58 -7.63 32.28 -9.54
N GLN A 59 -7.19 32.82 -8.40
CA GLN A 59 -8.04 33.71 -7.58
C GLN A 59 -8.48 34.95 -8.38
N ALA A 60 -7.60 35.52 -9.21
CA ALA A 60 -7.97 36.63 -10.08
C ALA A 60 -8.95 36.22 -11.19
N CYS A 61 -8.77 35.05 -11.81
CA CYS A 61 -9.70 34.51 -12.82
C CYS A 61 -11.07 34.19 -12.23
N ASN A 62 -11.15 33.74 -10.98
CA ASN A 62 -12.42 33.38 -10.28
C ASN A 62 -13.06 34.58 -9.55
N ASN A 63 -12.42 35.75 -9.56
CA ASN A 63 -13.01 36.95 -8.95
C ASN A 63 -14.24 37.43 -9.74
N PRO A 64 -15.44 37.52 -9.14
CA PRO A 64 -16.64 38.00 -9.81
C PRO A 64 -16.53 39.41 -10.40
N LEU A 65 -15.63 40.23 -9.85
CA LEU A 65 -15.36 41.60 -10.36
C LEU A 65 -14.46 41.61 -11.60
N ASN A 66 -13.84 40.50 -11.97
CA ASN A 66 -13.03 40.38 -13.16
C ASN A 66 -13.91 40.08 -14.38
N PRO A 67 -13.96 40.97 -15.41
CA PRO A 67 -14.79 40.71 -16.59
C PRO A 67 -14.45 39.42 -17.35
N LEU A 68 -13.22 38.89 -17.17
CA LEU A 68 -12.77 37.66 -17.81
C LEU A 68 -13.30 36.42 -17.13
N SER A 69 -13.74 36.47 -15.85
CA SER A 69 -14.17 35.29 -15.06
C SER A 69 -15.30 34.50 -15.73
N SER A 70 -16.22 35.17 -16.39
CA SER A 70 -17.35 34.54 -17.08
C SER A 70 -17.04 34.10 -18.53
N THR A 71 -15.87 34.45 -19.07
CA THR A 71 -15.51 34.15 -20.45
C THR A 71 -14.88 32.78 -20.63
N ALA A 72 -15.00 32.18 -21.82
CA ALA A 72 -14.31 30.93 -22.14
C ALA A 72 -12.78 31.04 -22.00
N PHE A 73 -12.22 32.21 -22.31
CA PHE A 73 -10.78 32.48 -22.16
C PHE A 73 -10.36 32.49 -20.67
N GLY A 74 -11.12 33.18 -19.81
CA GLY A 74 -10.85 33.21 -18.36
C GLY A 74 -10.92 31.81 -17.75
N ARG A 75 -11.92 31.01 -18.10
CA ARG A 75 -12.03 29.61 -17.66
C ARG A 75 -10.86 28.74 -18.16
N SER A 76 -10.41 28.94 -19.40
CA SER A 76 -9.26 28.21 -19.94
C SER A 76 -7.96 28.54 -19.20
N LEU A 77 -7.77 29.81 -18.81
CA LEU A 77 -6.62 30.23 -18.01
C LEU A 77 -6.68 29.63 -16.60
N ASP A 78 -7.82 29.72 -15.92
CA ASP A 78 -8.02 29.12 -14.58
C ASP A 78 -7.75 27.62 -14.62
N ALA A 79 -8.36 26.90 -15.58
CA ALA A 79 -8.13 25.48 -15.78
C ALA A 79 -6.65 25.13 -16.01
N GLY A 80 -5.95 25.94 -16.82
CA GLY A 80 -4.52 25.76 -17.06
C GLY A 80 -3.67 25.92 -15.80
N PHE A 81 -3.96 26.94 -14.99
CA PHE A 81 -3.27 27.16 -13.71
C PHE A 81 -3.60 26.07 -12.69
N GLU A 82 -4.85 25.58 -12.64
CA GLU A 82 -5.20 24.46 -11.75
C GLU A 82 -4.46 23.17 -12.13
N VAL A 83 -4.45 22.82 -13.42
CA VAL A 83 -3.71 21.64 -13.90
C VAL A 83 -2.23 21.76 -13.58
N PHE A 84 -1.62 22.96 -13.82
CA PHE A 84 -0.22 23.21 -13.51
C PHE A 84 0.07 23.03 -12.00
N GLU A 85 -0.73 23.62 -11.14
CA GLU A 85 -0.58 23.52 -9.69
C GLU A 85 -0.67 22.05 -9.26
N ARG A 86 -1.70 21.31 -9.71
CA ARG A 86 -1.92 19.90 -9.37
C ARG A 86 -0.82 18.97 -9.89
N LEU A 87 -0.23 19.24 -11.04
CA LEU A 87 0.88 18.44 -11.59
C LEU A 87 2.23 18.72 -10.89
N THR A 88 2.37 19.85 -10.19
CA THR A 88 3.64 20.27 -9.61
C THR A 88 3.64 20.29 -8.08
N ARG A 89 2.47 20.23 -7.43
CA ARG A 89 2.37 20.19 -5.96
C ARG A 89 2.83 18.85 -5.40
N ARG A 90 3.12 18.85 -4.10
CA ARG A 90 3.26 17.63 -3.32
C ARG A 90 1.90 17.29 -2.71
N TYR A 91 1.47 16.07 -2.93
CA TYR A 91 0.28 15.56 -2.27
C TYR A 91 0.67 15.06 -0.88
N VAL A 92 -0.04 15.55 0.12
CA VAL A 92 0.09 15.13 1.51
C VAL A 92 -0.88 13.98 1.77
N LYS A 93 -0.70 13.29 2.90
CA LYS A 93 -1.64 12.26 3.34
C LYS A 93 -3.05 12.84 3.42
N PRO A 94 -4.03 12.28 2.68
CA PRO A 94 -5.43 12.69 2.79
C PRO A 94 -6.01 12.31 4.16
N GLU A 95 -7.11 12.97 4.54
CA GLU A 95 -7.90 12.58 5.72
C GLU A 95 -8.92 11.50 5.34
N PHE A 96 -9.28 10.62 6.26
CA PHE A 96 -10.39 9.70 6.01
C PHE A 96 -11.72 10.43 5.87
N GLY A 97 -11.99 11.46 6.69
CA GLY A 97 -13.17 12.30 6.58
C GLY A 97 -14.49 11.57 6.81
N LEU A 98 -14.47 10.44 7.52
CA LEU A 98 -15.64 9.59 7.79
C LEU A 98 -16.26 9.96 9.14
N GLY A 99 -16.86 11.14 9.24
CA GLY A 99 -17.47 11.65 10.49
C GLY A 99 -18.84 11.05 10.83
N SER A 100 -19.44 10.26 9.95
CA SER A 100 -20.74 9.60 10.21
C SER A 100 -20.94 8.38 9.33
N THR A 101 -21.86 7.50 9.76
CA THR A 101 -22.37 6.37 8.96
C THR A 101 -23.87 6.21 9.17
N VAL A 102 -24.54 5.39 8.33
CA VAL A 102 -25.98 5.13 8.45
C VAL A 102 -26.20 3.69 8.89
N ILE A 103 -26.88 3.49 10.02
CA ILE A 103 -27.26 2.18 10.56
C ILE A 103 -28.76 2.17 10.77
N ASP A 104 -29.48 1.22 10.17
CA ASP A 104 -30.93 1.09 10.24
C ASP A 104 -31.70 2.40 9.93
N GLY A 105 -31.19 3.18 8.97
CA GLY A 105 -31.74 4.45 8.54
C GLY A 105 -31.45 5.63 9.46
N GLN A 106 -30.67 5.44 10.52
CA GLN A 106 -30.24 6.51 11.44
C GLN A 106 -28.79 6.89 11.16
N THR A 107 -28.52 8.20 11.17
CA THR A 107 -27.16 8.72 11.08
C THR A 107 -26.47 8.58 12.45
N VAL A 108 -25.34 7.88 12.46
CA VAL A 108 -24.51 7.63 13.63
C VAL A 108 -23.21 8.40 13.47
N VAL A 109 -22.81 9.16 14.48
CA VAL A 109 -21.51 9.86 14.51
C VAL A 109 -20.38 8.84 14.61
N VAL A 110 -19.31 9.10 13.87
CA VAL A 110 -18.09 8.30 13.86
C VAL A 110 -16.91 9.18 14.26
N THR A 111 -16.12 8.71 15.21
CA THR A 111 -14.90 9.40 15.68
C THR A 111 -13.68 8.52 15.34
N GLU A 112 -12.66 9.12 14.75
CA GLU A 112 -11.39 8.46 14.47
C GLU A 112 -10.49 8.56 15.70
N GLU A 113 -10.09 7.41 16.27
CA GLU A 113 -9.23 7.32 17.45
C GLU A 113 -7.99 6.48 17.17
N THR A 114 -6.80 6.91 17.58
CA THR A 114 -5.60 6.08 17.58
C THR A 114 -5.59 5.22 18.83
N VAL A 115 -5.69 3.89 18.69
CA VAL A 115 -5.79 2.94 19.81
C VAL A 115 -4.50 2.16 20.08
N TRP A 116 -3.54 2.22 19.17
CA TRP A 116 -2.19 1.67 19.29
C TRP A 116 -1.24 2.48 18.40
N SER A 117 0.02 2.63 18.81
CA SER A 117 1.02 3.40 18.06
C SER A 117 2.40 2.80 18.20
N ARG A 118 3.13 2.77 17.09
CA ARG A 118 4.56 2.47 16.96
C ARG A 118 5.17 3.46 15.96
N PRO A 119 6.49 3.61 15.90
CA PRO A 119 7.12 4.61 15.04
C PRO A 119 6.68 4.56 13.57
N PHE A 120 6.41 3.37 13.03
CA PHE A 120 6.10 3.20 11.61
C PHE A 120 4.62 2.94 11.33
N CYS A 121 3.76 2.81 12.34
CA CYS A 121 2.33 2.58 12.14
C CYS A 121 1.50 2.99 13.35
N ASN A 122 0.31 3.55 13.08
CA ASN A 122 -0.76 3.67 14.04
C ASN A 122 -1.86 2.66 13.72
N LEU A 123 -2.60 2.24 14.74
CA LEU A 123 -3.86 1.54 14.58
C LEU A 123 -4.99 2.53 14.83
N LEU A 124 -5.72 2.87 13.78
CA LEU A 124 -6.89 3.73 13.87
C LEU A 124 -8.15 2.91 14.10
N HIS A 125 -9.03 3.41 14.95
CA HIS A 125 -10.36 2.85 15.22
C HIS A 125 -11.42 3.87 14.84
N PHE A 126 -12.39 3.47 14.02
CA PHE A 126 -13.57 4.27 13.64
C PHE A 126 -14.69 3.97 14.63
N LYS A 127 -14.66 4.65 15.76
CA LYS A 127 -15.60 4.47 16.87
C LYS A 127 -16.95 5.08 16.53
N LYS A 128 -18.00 4.28 16.60
CA LYS A 128 -19.39 4.69 16.43
C LYS A 128 -19.99 5.10 17.76
N GLU A 129 -20.63 6.26 17.81
CA GLU A 129 -21.37 6.74 18.99
C GLU A 129 -22.78 6.12 18.99
N LEU A 130 -22.88 4.92 19.56
CA LEU A 130 -24.14 4.19 19.70
C LEU A 130 -24.51 4.06 21.17
N ASP A 131 -25.74 4.40 21.52
CA ASP A 131 -26.31 4.21 22.84
C ASP A 131 -27.66 3.46 22.73
N PRO A 132 -27.81 2.25 23.30
CA PRO A 132 -26.73 1.43 23.92
C PRO A 132 -25.72 0.90 22.91
N ALA A 133 -24.50 0.71 23.38
CA ALA A 133 -23.46 0.06 22.57
C ALA A 133 -23.92 -1.33 22.14
N PRO A 134 -23.77 -1.72 20.86
CA PRO A 134 -24.20 -3.04 20.39
C PRO A 134 -23.48 -4.16 21.16
N GLN A 135 -24.25 -5.17 21.60
CA GLN A 135 -23.71 -6.28 22.39
C GLN A 135 -22.74 -7.20 21.61
N SER A 136 -22.68 -7.10 20.30
CA SER A 136 -21.75 -7.88 19.47
C SER A 136 -21.39 -7.13 18.20
N ASN A 137 -20.29 -6.37 18.25
CA ASN A 137 -19.70 -5.81 17.05
C ASN A 137 -18.78 -6.84 16.39
N LEU A 138 -18.91 -7.02 15.09
CA LEU A 138 -17.92 -7.72 14.29
C LEU A 138 -16.68 -6.82 14.23
N LYS A 139 -15.61 -7.19 14.92
CA LYS A 139 -14.34 -6.46 14.89
C LYS A 139 -13.58 -6.82 13.64
N VAL A 140 -13.25 -5.83 12.82
CA VAL A 140 -12.49 -6.03 11.57
C VAL A 140 -11.23 -5.21 11.60
N LEU A 141 -10.07 -5.86 11.49
CA LEU A 141 -8.79 -5.23 11.22
C LEU A 141 -8.56 -5.18 9.72
N LEU A 142 -8.60 -4.01 9.13
CA LEU A 142 -8.15 -3.75 7.76
C LEU A 142 -6.65 -3.51 7.77
N VAL A 143 -5.89 -4.35 7.06
CA VAL A 143 -4.46 -4.15 6.89
C VAL A 143 -4.24 -3.49 5.53
N ALA A 144 -3.96 -2.19 5.57
CA ALA A 144 -3.76 -1.37 4.38
C ALA A 144 -2.42 -1.69 3.70
N PRO A 145 -2.33 -1.61 2.37
CA PRO A 145 -1.09 -1.86 1.66
C PRO A 145 -0.01 -0.83 2.04
N MET A 146 1.20 -1.33 2.28
CA MET A 146 2.42 -0.53 2.42
C MET A 146 3.22 -0.62 1.11
N SER A 147 2.58 -0.19 0.02
CA SER A 147 3.12 -0.25 -1.34
C SER A 147 3.26 1.12 -1.99
N GLY A 148 3.24 2.17 -1.19
CA GLY A 148 3.43 3.56 -1.59
C GLY A 148 2.27 4.47 -1.23
N HIS A 149 1.02 4.04 -1.38
CA HIS A 149 -0.14 4.84 -1.00
C HIS A 149 -0.40 4.83 0.51
N TYR A 150 -1.05 5.88 1.01
CA TYR A 150 -1.53 5.94 2.39
C TYR A 150 -2.74 5.02 2.61
N ALA A 151 -3.03 4.72 3.87
CA ALA A 151 -4.17 3.88 4.26
C ALA A 151 -5.53 4.46 3.81
N THR A 152 -5.61 5.75 3.55
CA THR A 152 -6.78 6.46 3.02
C THR A 152 -7.21 5.96 1.63
N LEU A 153 -6.33 5.28 0.89
CA LEU A 153 -6.71 4.53 -0.31
C LEU A 153 -7.87 3.55 -0.05
N LEU A 154 -7.99 3.04 1.17
CA LEU A 154 -9.06 2.16 1.61
C LEU A 154 -10.26 2.91 2.24
N ARG A 155 -10.36 4.25 2.10
CA ARG A 155 -11.50 5.04 2.60
C ARG A 155 -12.84 4.44 2.20
N GLY A 156 -13.01 4.13 0.91
CA GLY A 156 -14.24 3.51 0.41
C GLY A 156 -14.50 2.09 0.93
N THR A 157 -13.44 1.37 1.32
CA THR A 157 -13.54 0.06 1.99
C THR A 157 -14.03 0.23 3.42
N VAL A 158 -13.45 1.17 4.18
CA VAL A 158 -13.88 1.52 5.54
C VAL A 158 -15.34 1.96 5.52
N GLU A 159 -15.68 2.93 4.68
CA GLU A 159 -17.05 3.46 4.53
C GLU A 159 -18.08 2.35 4.28
N ALA A 160 -17.76 1.40 3.39
CA ALA A 160 -18.67 0.31 3.03
C ALA A 160 -18.87 -0.72 4.16
N LEU A 161 -17.93 -0.88 5.06
CA LEU A 161 -17.97 -1.85 6.16
C LEU A 161 -18.48 -1.24 7.48
N LEU A 162 -18.34 0.07 7.65
CA LEU A 162 -18.67 0.80 8.88
C LEU A 162 -20.10 0.54 9.39
N PRO A 163 -21.15 0.46 8.55
CA PRO A 163 -22.50 0.17 9.03
C PRO A 163 -22.63 -1.17 9.75
N SER A 164 -21.81 -2.15 9.35
CA SER A 164 -21.96 -3.55 9.77
C SER A 164 -20.87 -4.06 10.72
N ALA A 165 -19.75 -3.36 10.84
CA ALA A 165 -18.59 -3.81 11.61
C ALA A 165 -17.94 -2.68 12.40
N ASP A 166 -17.17 -3.07 13.42
CA ASP A 166 -16.30 -2.20 14.21
C ASP A 166 -14.92 -2.21 13.55
N ILE A 167 -14.53 -1.09 12.93
CA ILE A 167 -13.43 -1.05 11.98
C ILE A 167 -12.16 -0.46 12.61
N TYR A 168 -11.11 -1.25 12.51
CA TYR A 168 -9.72 -0.86 12.79
C TYR A 168 -8.92 -0.89 11.50
N ILE A 169 -7.99 0.04 11.29
CA ILE A 169 -7.13 0.07 10.12
C ILE A 169 -5.69 0.41 10.47
N THR A 170 -4.73 -0.26 9.81
CA THR A 170 -3.32 0.10 9.89
C THR A 170 -3.07 1.41 9.16
N ASP A 171 -2.48 2.38 9.83
CA ASP A 171 -2.11 3.67 9.28
C ASP A 171 -0.59 3.82 9.27
N TRP A 172 0.02 3.37 8.15
CA TRP A 172 1.46 3.35 7.97
C TRP A 172 2.04 4.76 7.88
N ALA A 173 3.16 4.98 8.55
CA ALA A 173 3.85 6.26 8.56
C ALA A 173 4.76 6.40 7.33
N ASP A 174 4.84 7.61 6.77
CA ASP A 174 5.87 7.97 5.80
C ASP A 174 7.25 7.87 6.45
N ALA A 175 8.08 6.93 6.00
CA ALA A 175 9.39 6.65 6.60
C ALA A 175 10.33 7.87 6.58
N ARG A 176 10.08 8.86 5.71
CA ARG A 176 10.78 10.14 5.68
C ARG A 176 10.52 10.97 6.94
N MET A 177 9.35 10.79 7.56
CA MET A 177 8.91 11.55 8.74
C MET A 177 9.24 10.86 10.06
N VAL A 178 9.65 9.59 10.04
CA VAL A 178 10.05 8.82 11.22
C VAL A 178 11.51 9.12 11.53
N PRO A 179 11.86 9.72 12.67
CA PRO A 179 13.25 10.05 13.04
C PRO A 179 14.17 8.83 12.89
N ALA A 180 15.41 9.04 12.44
CA ALA A 180 16.36 7.95 12.26
C ALA A 180 16.69 7.21 13.58
N ALA A 181 16.56 7.88 14.72
CA ALA A 181 16.77 7.32 16.05
C ALA A 181 15.75 6.23 16.44
N GLU A 182 14.57 6.19 15.78
CA GLU A 182 13.53 5.16 15.99
C GLU A 182 13.92 3.79 15.37
N GLY A 183 15.11 3.68 14.78
CA GLY A 183 15.61 2.45 14.21
C GLY A 183 15.15 2.20 12.78
N THR A 184 15.17 0.92 12.39
CA THR A 184 14.75 0.41 11.06
C THR A 184 13.37 -0.21 11.13
N PHE A 185 12.81 -0.51 9.95
CA PHE A 185 11.56 -1.25 9.82
C PHE A 185 11.65 -2.16 8.59
N ASP A 186 11.39 -3.43 8.78
CA ASP A 186 11.48 -4.45 7.74
C ASP A 186 10.18 -5.30 7.66
N LEU A 187 10.21 -6.40 6.89
CA LEU A 187 9.06 -7.28 6.73
C LEU A 187 8.76 -8.09 8.01
N ASP A 188 9.79 -8.40 8.80
CA ASP A 188 9.62 -9.08 10.08
C ASP A 188 8.94 -8.16 11.10
N ASP A 189 9.32 -6.87 11.14
CA ASP A 189 8.66 -5.84 11.95
C ASP A 189 7.19 -5.65 11.54
N TYR A 190 6.90 -5.70 10.22
CA TYR A 190 5.53 -5.64 9.72
C TYR A 190 4.68 -6.79 10.28
N ILE A 191 5.19 -8.01 10.23
CA ILE A 191 4.51 -9.21 10.75
C ILE A 191 4.27 -9.06 12.27
N ASP A 192 5.28 -8.60 13.02
CA ASP A 192 5.14 -8.36 14.46
C ASP A 192 4.07 -7.31 14.77
N TYR A 193 4.02 -6.22 14.02
CA TYR A 193 3.00 -5.18 14.19
C TYR A 193 1.58 -5.73 13.96
N VAL A 194 1.38 -6.57 12.94
CA VAL A 194 0.08 -7.21 12.70
C VAL A 194 -0.31 -8.12 13.88
N ILE A 195 0.62 -8.90 14.42
CA ILE A 195 0.38 -9.75 15.59
C ILE A 195 0.03 -8.90 16.82
N GLU A 196 0.79 -7.83 17.09
CA GLU A 196 0.52 -6.90 18.20
C GLU A 196 -0.86 -6.24 18.06
N MET A 197 -1.24 -5.80 16.86
CA MET A 197 -2.55 -5.18 16.62
C MET A 197 -3.70 -6.17 16.82
N LEU A 198 -3.58 -7.41 16.36
CA LEU A 198 -4.58 -8.46 16.61
C LEU A 198 -4.75 -8.73 18.11
N ARG A 199 -3.64 -8.76 18.88
CA ARG A 199 -3.68 -8.90 20.34
C ARG A 199 -4.29 -7.67 21.02
N GLN A 200 -4.02 -6.46 20.51
CA GLN A 200 -4.59 -5.21 21.03
C GLN A 200 -6.11 -5.14 20.85
N ILE A 201 -6.61 -5.54 19.67
CA ILE A 201 -8.06 -5.53 19.39
C ILE A 201 -8.77 -6.63 20.17
N GLY A 202 -8.08 -7.76 20.38
CA GLY A 202 -8.57 -8.87 21.20
C GLY A 202 -9.24 -10.00 20.40
N PRO A 203 -9.70 -11.04 21.11
CA PRO A 203 -10.24 -12.25 20.47
C PRO A 203 -11.49 -11.96 19.65
N GLY A 204 -11.76 -12.84 18.68
CA GLY A 204 -12.91 -12.72 17.78
C GLY A 204 -12.73 -11.65 16.69
N THR A 205 -11.51 -11.11 16.51
CA THR A 205 -11.19 -10.19 15.43
C THR A 205 -11.14 -10.92 14.08
N HIS A 206 -11.65 -10.30 13.03
CA HIS A 206 -11.51 -10.73 11.65
C HIS A 206 -10.47 -9.84 10.96
N VAL A 207 -9.51 -10.42 10.23
CA VAL A 207 -8.50 -9.64 9.52
C VAL A 207 -8.78 -9.62 8.02
N VAL A 208 -8.66 -8.45 7.41
CA VAL A 208 -8.81 -8.24 5.97
C VAL A 208 -7.54 -7.59 5.45
N ALA A 209 -6.81 -8.29 4.60
CA ALA A 209 -5.58 -7.83 3.97
C ALA A 209 -5.83 -7.49 2.50
N VAL A 210 -5.53 -6.25 2.12
CA VAL A 210 -5.74 -5.77 0.75
C VAL A 210 -4.39 -5.66 0.03
N CYS A 211 -4.18 -6.41 -1.04
CA CYS A 211 -2.98 -6.38 -1.87
C CYS A 211 -1.74 -6.94 -1.15
N GLN A 212 -0.63 -6.21 -1.11
CA GLN A 212 0.67 -6.58 -0.53
C GLN A 212 0.57 -7.16 0.90
N PRO A 213 -0.25 -6.67 1.83
CA PRO A 213 -0.41 -7.24 3.18
C PRO A 213 -0.84 -8.69 3.24
N SER A 214 -1.37 -9.26 2.16
CA SER A 214 -1.81 -10.66 2.15
C SER A 214 -0.69 -11.63 2.56
N VAL A 215 0.56 -11.35 2.19
CA VAL A 215 1.71 -12.20 2.57
C VAL A 215 2.06 -12.07 4.05
N PRO A 216 2.36 -10.87 4.60
CA PRO A 216 2.69 -10.73 6.02
C PRO A 216 1.51 -11.08 6.95
N VAL A 217 0.26 -10.85 6.55
CA VAL A 217 -0.90 -11.28 7.34
C VAL A 217 -1.01 -12.80 7.37
N LEU A 218 -0.84 -13.48 6.22
CA LEU A 218 -0.82 -14.95 6.20
C LEU A 218 0.32 -15.51 7.05
N ALA A 219 1.49 -14.88 7.03
CA ALA A 219 2.62 -15.23 7.88
C ALA A 219 2.30 -15.03 9.37
N ALA A 220 1.76 -13.86 9.74
CA ALA A 220 1.36 -13.56 11.13
C ALA A 220 0.36 -14.58 11.67
N VAL A 221 -0.69 -14.88 10.91
CA VAL A 221 -1.72 -15.86 11.29
C VAL A 221 -1.13 -17.26 11.39
N SER A 222 -0.20 -17.64 10.50
CA SER A 222 0.52 -18.92 10.57
C SER A 222 1.30 -19.08 11.87
N LEU A 223 2.02 -18.04 12.27
CA LEU A 223 2.81 -18.02 13.52
C LEU A 223 1.90 -18.07 14.75
N MET A 224 0.82 -17.27 14.76
CA MET A 224 -0.14 -17.24 15.88
C MET A 224 -0.83 -18.61 16.07
N GLU A 225 -1.27 -19.25 15.00
CA GLU A 225 -1.88 -20.58 15.06
C GLU A 225 -0.87 -21.68 15.49
N ALA A 226 0.38 -21.60 15.01
CA ALA A 226 1.44 -22.50 15.41
C ALA A 226 1.76 -22.40 16.92
N ASP A 227 1.62 -21.20 17.50
CA ASP A 227 1.82 -20.93 18.93
C ASP A 227 0.57 -21.18 19.78
N GLY A 228 -0.56 -21.50 19.15
CA GLY A 228 -1.85 -21.63 19.85
C GLY A 228 -2.33 -20.31 20.46
N ASP A 229 -1.96 -19.17 19.85
CA ASP A 229 -2.30 -17.83 20.35
C ASP A 229 -3.82 -17.64 20.34
N VAL A 230 -4.39 -17.33 21.49
CA VAL A 230 -5.83 -17.12 21.67
C VAL A 230 -6.35 -15.87 20.97
N PHE A 231 -5.46 -14.97 20.56
CA PHE A 231 -5.76 -13.77 19.81
C PHE A 231 -5.65 -13.97 18.29
N ALA A 232 -5.34 -15.18 17.81
CA ALA A 232 -5.44 -15.49 16.39
C ALA A 232 -6.84 -15.11 15.87
N PRO A 233 -6.94 -14.47 14.66
CA PRO A 233 -8.23 -13.98 14.19
C PRO A 233 -9.23 -15.12 13.94
N ALA A 234 -10.51 -14.81 14.00
CA ALA A 234 -11.58 -15.78 13.71
C ALA A 234 -11.64 -16.13 12.21
N SER A 235 -11.37 -15.15 11.36
CA SER A 235 -11.20 -15.33 9.90
C SER A 235 -10.17 -14.39 9.32
N MET A 236 -9.65 -14.77 8.16
CA MET A 236 -8.71 -14.02 7.35
C MET A 236 -9.26 -13.89 5.93
N THR A 237 -9.42 -12.64 5.45
CA THR A 237 -9.78 -12.33 4.07
C THR A 237 -8.56 -11.75 3.35
N LEU A 238 -8.12 -12.37 2.25
CA LEU A 238 -7.00 -11.92 1.43
C LEU A 238 -7.54 -11.45 0.07
N MET A 239 -7.24 -10.22 -0.30
CA MET A 239 -7.83 -9.55 -1.47
C MET A 239 -6.75 -9.06 -2.43
N GLY A 240 -6.68 -9.61 -3.66
CA GLY A 240 -5.74 -9.18 -4.69
C GLY A 240 -4.27 -9.25 -4.24
N GLY A 241 -3.89 -10.27 -3.45
CA GLY A 241 -2.59 -10.36 -2.83
C GLY A 241 -1.60 -11.29 -3.55
N PRO A 242 -0.30 -10.99 -3.54
CA PRO A 242 0.74 -11.73 -4.26
C PRO A 242 1.22 -12.97 -3.46
N ILE A 243 0.33 -13.90 -3.15
CA ILE A 243 0.68 -15.11 -2.37
C ILE A 243 1.61 -16.02 -3.17
N ASP A 244 1.30 -16.28 -4.44
CA ASP A 244 2.22 -16.99 -5.34
C ASP A 244 2.37 -16.26 -6.68
N THR A 245 3.36 -15.40 -6.75
CA THR A 245 3.62 -14.55 -7.93
C THR A 245 4.18 -15.32 -9.14
N ARG A 246 4.35 -16.64 -9.05
CA ARG A 246 4.69 -17.51 -10.19
C ARG A 246 3.46 -17.82 -11.04
N ILE A 247 2.25 -17.70 -10.49
CA ILE A 247 0.98 -17.92 -11.14
C ILE A 247 0.58 -16.65 -11.91
N ASN A 248 0.32 -16.75 -13.20
CA ASN A 248 -0.07 -15.64 -14.07
C ASN A 248 0.71 -14.34 -13.78
N PRO A 249 2.06 -14.34 -13.96
CA PRO A 249 2.90 -13.21 -13.56
C PRO A 249 2.56 -11.96 -14.36
N THR A 250 2.41 -10.85 -13.65
CA THR A 250 2.13 -9.52 -14.21
C THR A 250 3.41 -8.76 -14.57
N ALA A 251 3.28 -7.55 -15.11
CA ALA A 251 4.43 -6.68 -15.40
C ALA A 251 5.27 -6.37 -14.15
N VAL A 252 4.62 -6.22 -12.98
CA VAL A 252 5.29 -6.02 -11.69
C VAL A 252 6.18 -7.21 -11.34
N ASN A 253 5.65 -8.42 -11.49
CA ASN A 253 6.42 -9.66 -11.24
C ASN A 253 7.57 -9.82 -12.24
N GLY A 254 7.36 -9.39 -13.50
CA GLY A 254 8.35 -9.45 -14.57
C GLY A 254 9.63 -8.66 -14.25
N LEU A 255 9.50 -7.47 -13.68
CA LEU A 255 10.66 -6.64 -13.29
C LEU A 255 11.49 -7.32 -12.19
N ALA A 256 10.83 -7.83 -11.15
CA ALA A 256 11.50 -8.53 -10.05
C ALA A 256 12.22 -9.81 -10.54
N LYS A 257 11.62 -10.54 -11.49
CA LYS A 257 12.24 -11.73 -12.10
C LYS A 257 13.46 -11.39 -12.99
N ALA A 258 13.46 -10.20 -13.61
CA ALA A 258 14.49 -9.80 -14.56
C ALA A 258 15.74 -9.21 -13.90
N LYS A 259 15.70 -8.84 -12.62
CA LYS A 259 16.78 -8.13 -11.91
C LYS A 259 17.11 -8.81 -10.58
N PRO A 260 18.39 -8.91 -10.21
CA PRO A 260 18.79 -9.38 -8.89
C PRO A 260 18.53 -8.30 -7.83
N ILE A 261 18.47 -8.68 -6.54
CA ILE A 261 18.16 -7.75 -5.43
C ILE A 261 19.18 -6.60 -5.32
N GLU A 262 20.43 -6.83 -5.68
CA GLU A 262 21.48 -5.80 -5.70
C GLU A 262 21.15 -4.67 -6.67
N TRP A 263 20.49 -4.99 -7.79
CA TRP A 263 20.04 -3.96 -8.74
C TRP A 263 19.04 -3.02 -8.10
N PHE A 264 18.06 -3.55 -7.35
CA PHE A 264 17.08 -2.73 -6.64
C PHE A 264 17.76 -1.87 -5.57
N ARG A 265 18.68 -2.47 -4.79
CA ARG A 265 19.46 -1.75 -3.79
C ARG A 265 20.26 -0.58 -4.39
N ASP A 266 20.89 -0.80 -5.52
CA ASP A 266 21.82 0.17 -6.10
C ASP A 266 21.13 1.25 -6.96
N ASN A 267 19.93 0.97 -7.52
CA ASN A 267 19.27 1.89 -8.45
C ASN A 267 17.98 2.52 -7.91
N VAL A 268 17.39 1.96 -6.87
CA VAL A 268 16.06 2.39 -6.39
C VAL A 268 16.11 2.94 -4.97
N VAL A 269 17.05 2.45 -4.13
CA VAL A 269 17.23 2.95 -2.77
C VAL A 269 18.00 4.27 -2.79
N MET A 270 17.49 5.25 -2.04
CA MET A 270 18.07 6.58 -1.88
C MET A 270 18.10 6.96 -0.40
N GLN A 271 18.90 7.98 -0.06
CA GLN A 271 18.93 8.52 1.30
C GLN A 271 17.99 9.72 1.43
N VAL A 272 17.26 9.79 2.53
CA VAL A 272 16.42 10.94 2.86
C VAL A 272 17.28 12.19 2.99
N PRO A 273 16.99 13.27 2.22
CA PRO A 273 17.77 14.51 2.28
C PRO A 273 17.44 15.35 3.51
N TRP A 274 18.38 16.22 3.89
CA TRP A 274 18.14 17.29 4.85
C TRP A 274 17.10 18.28 4.28
N PRO A 275 16.16 18.88 5.09
CA PRO A 275 16.06 18.85 6.56
C PRO A 275 15.02 17.85 7.12
N GLN A 276 14.71 16.77 6.43
CA GLN A 276 13.69 15.83 6.83
C GLN A 276 14.03 15.12 8.15
N PRO A 277 13.04 14.74 9.01
CA PRO A 277 13.26 14.07 10.29
C PRO A 277 14.10 12.78 10.19
N ALA A 278 13.94 12.03 9.10
CA ALA A 278 14.69 10.79 8.84
C ALA A 278 15.96 11.02 8.02
N PHE A 279 16.57 12.21 8.07
CA PHE A 279 17.81 12.49 7.33
C PHE A 279 18.81 11.35 7.39
N GLY A 280 19.32 10.93 6.23
CA GLY A 280 20.28 9.84 6.09
C GLY A 280 19.69 8.43 6.08
N ARG A 281 18.40 8.24 6.39
CA ARG A 281 17.72 6.93 6.29
C ARG A 281 17.71 6.45 4.83
N ASN A 282 18.06 5.19 4.61
CA ASN A 282 17.89 4.53 3.32
C ASN A 282 16.39 4.22 3.10
N VAL A 283 15.88 4.61 1.93
CA VAL A 283 14.44 4.52 1.62
C VAL A 283 14.20 4.18 0.16
N TYR A 284 13.01 3.67 -0.13
CA TYR A 284 12.43 3.66 -1.47
C TYR A 284 11.53 4.89 -1.62
N PRO A 285 11.92 5.90 -2.43
CA PRO A 285 11.21 7.16 -2.52
C PRO A 285 9.83 7.03 -3.17
N GLY A 286 8.84 7.76 -2.62
CA GLY A 286 7.46 7.75 -3.13
C GLY A 286 7.33 8.20 -4.59
N PHE A 287 8.15 9.16 -5.04
CA PHE A 287 8.11 9.63 -6.43
C PHE A 287 8.56 8.57 -7.44
N LEU A 288 9.47 7.66 -7.07
CA LEU A 288 9.83 6.52 -7.92
C LEU A 288 8.70 5.49 -7.98
N GLN A 289 8.06 5.21 -6.85
CA GLN A 289 6.90 4.33 -6.79
C GLN A 289 5.79 4.86 -7.68
N LEU A 290 5.46 6.15 -7.55
CA LEU A 290 4.45 6.81 -8.35
C LEU A 290 4.79 6.76 -9.85
N SER A 291 6.06 7.01 -10.21
CA SER A 291 6.51 6.90 -11.60
C SER A 291 6.31 5.48 -12.16
N GLY A 292 6.54 4.46 -11.33
CA GLY A 292 6.27 3.06 -11.68
C GLY A 292 4.78 2.82 -11.97
N PHE A 293 3.90 3.24 -11.06
CA PHE A 293 2.45 3.09 -11.22
C PHE A 293 1.91 3.87 -12.44
N MET A 294 2.34 5.12 -12.61
CA MET A 294 1.92 5.95 -13.75
C MET A 294 2.36 5.35 -15.09
N SER A 295 3.56 4.75 -15.15
CA SER A 295 4.10 4.19 -16.39
C SER A 295 3.34 2.96 -16.89
N MET A 296 2.68 2.21 -16.02
CA MET A 296 1.89 1.03 -16.40
C MET A 296 0.65 1.39 -17.22
N ASN A 297 0.09 2.59 -17.02
CA ASN A 297 -1.13 3.06 -17.68
C ASN A 297 -1.01 4.53 -18.14
N LEU A 298 0.13 4.93 -18.69
CA LEU A 298 0.46 6.33 -19.01
C LEU A 298 -0.60 7.01 -19.89
N ASP A 299 -1.04 6.35 -20.96
CA ASP A 299 -2.03 6.89 -21.90
C ASP A 299 -3.37 7.19 -21.21
N ARG A 300 -3.79 6.35 -20.28
CA ARG A 300 -5.00 6.53 -19.47
C ARG A 300 -4.87 7.76 -18.57
N HIS A 301 -3.72 7.94 -17.91
CA HIS A 301 -3.47 9.10 -17.05
C HIS A 301 -3.40 10.39 -17.86
N MET A 302 -2.73 10.40 -19.02
CA MET A 302 -2.68 11.55 -19.91
C MET A 302 -4.08 11.95 -20.39
N THR A 303 -4.91 10.98 -20.80
CA THR A 303 -6.29 11.21 -21.21
C THR A 303 -7.11 11.79 -20.06
N ALA A 304 -7.00 11.24 -18.86
CA ALA A 304 -7.73 11.72 -17.69
C ALA A 304 -7.39 13.17 -17.32
N HIS A 305 -6.12 13.58 -17.38
CA HIS A 305 -5.72 14.97 -17.14
C HIS A 305 -6.19 15.92 -18.25
N LYS A 306 -6.19 15.49 -19.51
CA LYS A 306 -6.77 16.24 -20.61
C LYS A 306 -8.28 16.44 -20.42
N ASP A 307 -9.00 15.38 -20.08
CA ASP A 307 -10.45 15.44 -19.85
C ASP A 307 -10.77 16.33 -18.64
N PHE A 308 -9.96 16.29 -17.60
CA PHE A 308 -10.07 17.19 -16.45
C PHE A 308 -9.98 18.66 -16.88
N TYR A 309 -8.95 19.03 -17.66
CA TYR A 309 -8.84 20.37 -18.20
C TYR A 309 -10.09 20.78 -19.01
N LEU A 310 -10.57 19.89 -19.89
CA LEU A 310 -11.75 20.17 -20.71
C LEU A 310 -13.03 20.30 -19.86
N ASN A 311 -13.20 19.52 -18.81
CA ASN A 311 -14.33 19.59 -17.89
C ASN A 311 -14.34 20.93 -17.12
N LEU A 312 -13.16 21.38 -16.66
CA LEU A 312 -13.01 22.71 -16.05
C LEU A 312 -13.41 23.83 -17.00
N VAL A 313 -12.94 23.80 -18.26
CA VAL A 313 -13.30 24.80 -19.28
C VAL A 313 -14.80 24.81 -19.57
N LYS A 314 -15.44 23.63 -19.59
CA LYS A 314 -16.90 23.47 -19.81
C LYS A 314 -17.73 23.79 -18.57
N ASN A 315 -17.10 24.03 -17.42
CA ASN A 315 -17.75 24.21 -16.11
C ASN A 315 -18.56 22.97 -15.65
N ASP A 316 -18.05 21.76 -16.00
CA ASP A 316 -18.56 20.50 -15.48
C ASP A 316 -17.89 20.20 -14.12
N GLY A 317 -18.48 20.77 -13.07
CA GLY A 317 -17.96 20.66 -11.70
C GLY A 317 -17.94 19.24 -11.17
N ASP A 318 -18.96 18.44 -11.46
CA ASP A 318 -19.11 17.07 -10.94
C ASP A 318 -18.03 16.14 -11.50
N SER A 319 -17.75 16.22 -12.81
CA SER A 319 -16.67 15.43 -13.43
C SER A 319 -15.29 15.89 -12.98
N ALA A 320 -15.10 17.19 -12.80
CA ALA A 320 -13.86 17.75 -12.29
C ALA A 320 -13.61 17.32 -10.83
N GLU A 321 -14.64 17.30 -9.97
CA GLU A 321 -14.50 16.89 -8.57
C GLU A 321 -14.13 15.40 -8.44
N LYS A 322 -14.77 14.51 -9.18
CA LYS A 322 -14.40 13.08 -9.23
C LYS A 322 -12.94 12.87 -9.64
N HIS A 323 -12.44 13.69 -10.57
CA HIS A 323 -11.03 13.64 -10.96
C HIS A 323 -10.13 14.10 -9.80
N ARG A 324 -10.48 15.20 -9.10
CA ARG A 324 -9.73 15.69 -7.95
C ARG A 324 -9.67 14.64 -6.84
N GLU A 325 -10.81 14.10 -6.44
CA GLU A 325 -10.92 13.06 -5.40
C GLU A 325 -10.03 11.85 -5.72
N PHE A 326 -10.09 11.35 -6.96
CA PHE A 326 -9.26 10.22 -7.37
C PHE A 326 -7.78 10.54 -7.34
N TYR A 327 -7.35 11.66 -7.92
CA TYR A 327 -5.93 11.98 -8.02
C TYR A 327 -5.32 12.52 -6.73
N ASP A 328 -6.12 13.10 -5.84
CA ASP A 328 -5.67 13.50 -4.49
C ASP A 328 -5.25 12.27 -3.66
N GLU A 329 -5.94 11.13 -3.82
CA GLU A 329 -5.52 9.84 -3.25
C GLU A 329 -4.37 9.19 -4.04
N TYR A 330 -4.52 9.09 -5.36
CA TYR A 330 -3.59 8.34 -6.20
C TYR A 330 -2.18 8.94 -6.24
N LEU A 331 -2.06 10.27 -6.16
CA LEU A 331 -0.78 10.96 -6.17
C LEU A 331 -0.20 11.16 -4.77
N ALA A 332 -0.97 10.89 -3.72
CA ALA A 332 -0.48 10.92 -2.34
C ALA A 332 0.26 9.63 -2.02
N VAL A 333 1.59 9.69 -2.09
CA VAL A 333 2.46 8.54 -1.84
C VAL A 333 3.42 8.82 -0.69
N MET A 334 3.67 7.80 0.11
CA MET A 334 4.63 7.80 1.20
C MET A 334 5.95 7.14 0.79
N VAL A 335 6.98 7.40 1.54
CA VAL A 335 8.31 6.81 1.41
C VAL A 335 8.36 5.53 2.25
N LEU A 336 8.94 4.45 1.72
CA LEU A 336 9.14 3.19 2.44
C LEU A 336 10.58 3.07 2.93
N THR A 337 10.82 2.38 4.04
CA THR A 337 12.17 1.99 4.44
C THR A 337 12.79 1.05 3.39
N ALA A 338 14.09 1.17 3.16
CA ALA A 338 14.79 0.31 2.20
C ALA A 338 14.76 -1.15 2.64
N GLU A 339 14.86 -1.39 3.95
CA GLU A 339 14.83 -2.72 4.56
C GLU A 339 13.53 -3.43 4.25
N PHE A 340 12.40 -2.81 4.51
CA PHE A 340 11.08 -3.36 4.19
C PHE A 340 10.91 -3.62 2.69
N TYR A 341 11.26 -2.63 1.87
CA TYR A 341 11.14 -2.73 0.42
C TYR A 341 11.96 -3.88 -0.15
N LEU A 342 13.26 -3.92 0.18
CA LEU A 342 14.18 -4.94 -0.35
C LEU A 342 13.81 -6.33 0.14
N GLN A 343 13.52 -6.51 1.42
CA GLN A 343 13.12 -7.81 1.97
C GLN A 343 11.79 -8.28 1.35
N THR A 344 10.83 -7.38 1.12
CA THR A 344 9.57 -7.73 0.45
C THR A 344 9.83 -8.16 -1.00
N VAL A 345 10.63 -7.40 -1.77
CA VAL A 345 10.96 -7.76 -3.16
C VAL A 345 11.66 -9.11 -3.23
N GLU A 346 12.66 -9.34 -2.39
CA GLU A 346 13.41 -10.59 -2.34
C GLU A 346 12.51 -11.77 -1.94
N THR A 347 11.84 -11.67 -0.79
CA THR A 347 11.06 -12.77 -0.20
C THR A 347 9.85 -13.15 -1.06
N VAL A 348 9.11 -12.14 -1.58
CA VAL A 348 7.83 -12.37 -2.25
C VAL A 348 7.99 -12.56 -3.76
N PHE A 349 8.81 -11.71 -4.41
CA PHE A 349 8.83 -11.62 -5.88
C PHE A 349 10.03 -12.31 -6.53
N ILE A 350 11.16 -12.45 -5.84
CA ILE A 350 12.36 -13.14 -6.35
C ILE A 350 12.41 -14.59 -5.87
N ASP A 351 12.37 -14.78 -4.55
CA ASP A 351 12.54 -16.09 -3.93
C ASP A 351 11.25 -16.90 -3.90
N HIS A 352 10.08 -16.20 -3.92
CA HIS A 352 8.76 -16.82 -3.71
C HIS A 352 8.76 -17.68 -2.44
N ALA A 353 9.30 -17.12 -1.36
CA ALA A 353 9.68 -17.89 -0.18
C ALA A 353 8.48 -18.54 0.51
N LEU A 354 7.34 -17.83 0.62
CA LEU A 354 6.13 -18.36 1.26
C LEU A 354 5.57 -19.59 0.53
N PRO A 355 5.27 -19.56 -0.79
CA PRO A 355 4.73 -20.72 -1.48
C PRO A 355 5.74 -21.86 -1.69
N LYS A 356 7.04 -21.60 -1.52
CA LYS A 356 8.07 -22.63 -1.52
C LYS A 356 8.31 -23.26 -0.13
N GLY A 357 7.69 -22.72 0.92
CA GLY A 357 7.89 -23.18 2.32
C GLY A 357 9.24 -22.76 2.92
N ASN A 358 9.88 -21.74 2.37
CA ASN A 358 11.19 -21.22 2.79
C ASN A 358 11.11 -19.86 3.51
N MET A 359 9.91 -19.31 3.69
CA MET A 359 9.77 -18.03 4.38
C MET A 359 10.15 -18.15 5.85
N LEU A 360 11.00 -17.24 6.30
CA LEU A 360 11.39 -17.11 7.68
C LEU A 360 10.90 -15.78 8.24
N HIS A 361 10.53 -15.79 9.52
CA HIS A 361 10.28 -14.63 10.34
C HIS A 361 11.25 -14.68 11.52
N ARG A 362 12.16 -13.74 11.63
CA ARG A 362 13.25 -13.71 12.65
C ARG A 362 13.97 -15.07 12.81
N GLY A 363 14.21 -15.75 11.68
CA GLY A 363 14.88 -17.07 11.66
C GLY A 363 13.95 -18.26 11.96
N ARG A 364 12.68 -18.05 12.29
CA ARG A 364 11.67 -19.09 12.50
C ARG A 364 10.90 -19.35 11.19
N ALA A 365 10.72 -20.61 10.83
CA ALA A 365 9.95 -20.98 9.65
C ALA A 365 8.47 -20.57 9.77
N VAL A 366 7.94 -19.99 8.70
CA VAL A 366 6.51 -19.67 8.53
C VAL A 366 5.86 -20.83 7.78
N ASP A 367 4.96 -21.57 8.45
CA ASP A 367 4.23 -22.68 7.85
C ASP A 367 2.71 -22.40 7.81
N PRO A 368 2.14 -22.05 6.65
CA PRO A 368 0.69 -21.83 6.52
C PRO A 368 -0.15 -23.08 6.81
N ALA A 369 0.45 -24.29 6.76
CA ALA A 369 -0.24 -25.52 7.15
C ALA A 369 -0.48 -25.62 8.67
N ALA A 370 0.13 -24.77 9.48
CA ALA A 370 -0.19 -24.65 10.90
C ALA A 370 -1.60 -24.12 11.13
N ILE A 371 -2.17 -23.37 10.18
CA ILE A 371 -3.51 -22.79 10.30
C ILE A 371 -4.57 -23.89 10.18
N ARG A 372 -5.43 -23.98 11.21
CA ARG A 372 -6.51 -24.98 11.33
C ARG A 372 -7.85 -24.38 11.75
N LYS A 373 -7.82 -23.33 12.57
CA LYS A 373 -9.02 -22.75 13.20
C LYS A 373 -9.50 -21.52 12.46
N VAL A 374 -8.56 -20.68 11.99
CA VAL A 374 -8.87 -19.44 11.27
C VAL A 374 -9.48 -19.75 9.91
N ALA A 375 -10.66 -19.19 9.63
CA ALA A 375 -11.32 -19.35 8.34
C ALA A 375 -10.65 -18.48 7.26
N LEU A 376 -10.58 -18.97 6.02
CA LEU A 376 -9.90 -18.32 4.91
C LEU A 376 -10.87 -17.94 3.78
N PHE A 377 -10.94 -16.65 3.46
CA PHE A 377 -11.61 -16.15 2.28
C PHE A 377 -10.60 -15.46 1.37
N THR A 378 -10.62 -15.76 0.06
CA THR A 378 -9.79 -15.09 -0.94
C THR A 378 -10.65 -14.43 -1.99
N VAL A 379 -10.27 -13.21 -2.40
CA VAL A 379 -10.95 -12.40 -3.42
C VAL A 379 -9.95 -11.96 -4.46
N GLU A 380 -10.29 -12.14 -5.75
CA GLU A 380 -9.49 -11.73 -6.89
C GLU A 380 -10.34 -10.95 -7.89
N GLY A 381 -9.71 -10.11 -8.71
CA GLY A 381 -10.32 -9.44 -9.85
C GLY A 381 -9.96 -10.14 -11.16
N GLU A 382 -10.93 -10.34 -12.04
CA GLU A 382 -10.72 -11.02 -13.33
C GLU A 382 -9.68 -10.31 -14.21
N ASN A 383 -9.66 -8.97 -14.18
CA ASN A 383 -8.77 -8.12 -14.97
C ASN A 383 -7.68 -7.44 -14.09
N ASP A 384 -7.26 -8.11 -13.01
CA ASP A 384 -6.24 -7.58 -12.12
C ASP A 384 -4.86 -7.64 -12.81
N ASP A 385 -4.28 -6.48 -13.10
CA ASP A 385 -3.00 -6.29 -13.78
C ASP A 385 -1.81 -6.14 -12.80
N ILE A 386 -2.08 -6.15 -11.48
CA ILE A 386 -1.08 -6.06 -10.42
C ILE A 386 -0.87 -7.42 -9.76
N SER A 387 -1.95 -8.08 -9.33
CA SER A 387 -1.94 -9.43 -8.78
C SER A 387 -2.69 -10.37 -9.71
N GLY A 388 -1.97 -11.17 -10.49
CA GLY A 388 -2.58 -12.04 -11.51
C GLY A 388 -3.52 -13.08 -10.90
N VAL A 389 -4.56 -13.43 -11.68
CA VAL A 389 -5.56 -14.42 -11.29
C VAL A 389 -4.92 -15.73 -10.83
N GLY A 390 -5.30 -16.21 -9.66
CA GLY A 390 -4.76 -17.40 -9.01
C GLY A 390 -3.66 -17.11 -7.99
N GLN A 391 -3.05 -15.93 -8.00
CA GLN A 391 -1.99 -15.58 -7.05
C GLN A 391 -2.50 -15.55 -5.61
N THR A 392 -3.66 -14.91 -5.36
CA THR A 392 -4.25 -14.86 -4.02
C THR A 392 -4.88 -16.20 -3.65
N LYS A 393 -5.55 -16.85 -4.60
CA LYS A 393 -6.19 -18.15 -4.43
C LYS A 393 -5.20 -19.24 -3.97
N ALA A 394 -3.92 -19.14 -4.34
CA ALA A 394 -2.86 -20.06 -3.91
C ALA A 394 -2.76 -20.21 -2.38
N ALA A 395 -3.27 -19.25 -1.59
CA ALA A 395 -3.36 -19.37 -0.13
C ALA A 395 -4.11 -20.62 0.31
N HIS A 396 -5.11 -21.10 -0.47
CA HIS A 396 -5.86 -22.30 -0.15
C HIS A 396 -5.02 -23.58 -0.21
N ASP A 397 -4.06 -23.63 -1.14
CA ASP A 397 -3.16 -24.78 -1.29
C ASP A 397 -2.09 -24.80 -0.18
N LEU A 398 -1.67 -23.60 0.27
CA LEU A 398 -0.74 -23.46 1.38
C LEU A 398 -1.40 -23.79 2.73
N CYS A 399 -2.61 -23.29 2.97
CA CYS A 399 -3.39 -23.50 4.18
C CYS A 399 -4.17 -24.81 4.14
N ARG A 400 -3.51 -25.90 3.75
CA ARG A 400 -4.14 -27.20 3.46
C ARG A 400 -4.90 -27.85 4.63
N ASN A 401 -4.60 -27.45 5.86
CA ASN A 401 -5.21 -28.00 7.08
C ASN A 401 -6.45 -27.22 7.54
N ILE A 402 -6.83 -26.14 6.88
CA ILE A 402 -8.12 -25.47 7.15
C ILE A 402 -9.24 -26.37 6.58
N PRO A 403 -10.29 -26.69 7.37
CA PRO A 403 -11.46 -27.45 6.88
C PRO A 403 -12.15 -26.77 5.71
N GLU A 404 -12.75 -27.56 4.79
CA GLU A 404 -13.38 -27.00 3.58
C GLU A 404 -14.54 -26.05 3.87
N ASP A 405 -15.32 -26.31 4.91
CA ASP A 405 -16.44 -25.46 5.36
C ASP A 405 -16.00 -24.09 5.90
N LYS A 406 -14.69 -23.95 6.16
CA LYS A 406 -14.02 -22.70 6.58
C LYS A 406 -13.25 -22.02 5.43
N ARG A 407 -13.42 -22.44 4.19
CA ARG A 407 -12.76 -21.85 3.02
C ARG A 407 -13.77 -21.27 2.05
N ALA A 408 -13.44 -20.15 1.47
CA ALA A 408 -14.20 -19.58 0.37
C ALA A 408 -13.26 -18.81 -0.59
N HIS A 409 -13.61 -18.82 -1.86
CA HIS A 409 -12.94 -18.04 -2.89
C HIS A 409 -13.97 -17.34 -3.76
N TYR A 410 -13.70 -16.08 -4.11
CA TYR A 410 -14.54 -15.32 -5.02
C TYR A 410 -13.70 -14.60 -6.07
N MET A 411 -14.05 -14.79 -7.33
CA MET A 411 -13.51 -14.04 -8.46
C MET A 411 -14.53 -12.98 -8.87
N GLN A 412 -14.17 -11.70 -8.75
CA GLN A 412 -15.04 -10.61 -9.20
C GLN A 412 -14.85 -10.37 -10.70
N PRO A 413 -15.90 -10.60 -11.53
CA PRO A 413 -15.83 -10.36 -12.97
C PRO A 413 -15.64 -8.88 -13.31
N ASP A 414 -14.99 -8.61 -14.43
CA ASP A 414 -14.85 -7.30 -15.09
C ASP A 414 -14.24 -6.21 -14.19
N VAL A 415 -13.43 -6.53 -13.20
CA VAL A 415 -12.72 -5.55 -12.38
C VAL A 415 -11.21 -5.77 -12.43
N GLY A 416 -10.48 -4.66 -12.47
CA GLY A 416 -9.05 -4.62 -12.22
C GLY A 416 -8.76 -4.54 -10.73
N HIS A 417 -7.48 -4.36 -10.37
CA HIS A 417 -6.98 -4.39 -9.00
C HIS A 417 -7.78 -3.52 -8.02
N TYR A 418 -8.00 -2.25 -8.34
CA TYR A 418 -8.75 -1.32 -7.47
C TYR A 418 -10.22 -1.72 -7.28
N GLY A 419 -10.82 -2.40 -8.27
CA GLY A 419 -12.21 -2.86 -8.19
C GLY A 419 -12.44 -4.00 -7.21
N VAL A 420 -11.35 -4.64 -6.72
CA VAL A 420 -11.41 -5.70 -5.72
C VAL A 420 -11.76 -5.14 -4.32
N PHE A 421 -11.38 -3.89 -4.03
CA PHE A 421 -11.55 -3.29 -2.71
C PHE A 421 -12.22 -1.91 -2.72
N ASN A 422 -12.63 -1.41 -3.89
CA ASN A 422 -13.33 -0.12 -4.00
C ASN A 422 -14.33 -0.11 -5.16
N GLY A 423 -15.22 0.87 -5.16
CA GLY A 423 -16.18 1.11 -6.24
C GLY A 423 -17.53 0.41 -6.05
N SER A 424 -18.39 0.55 -7.06
CA SER A 424 -19.78 0.09 -6.97
C SER A 424 -19.90 -1.44 -6.93
N ARG A 425 -19.08 -2.17 -7.69
CA ARG A 425 -19.09 -3.64 -7.68
C ARG A 425 -18.57 -4.20 -6.36
N PHE A 426 -17.51 -3.62 -5.81
CA PHE A 426 -17.04 -3.96 -4.48
C PHE A 426 -18.17 -3.84 -3.45
N ARG A 427 -18.85 -2.70 -3.38
CA ARG A 427 -19.96 -2.46 -2.43
C ARG A 427 -21.14 -3.40 -2.65
N LYS A 428 -21.51 -3.72 -3.89
CA LYS A 428 -22.69 -4.51 -4.20
C LYS A 428 -22.48 -6.02 -4.14
N GLU A 429 -21.26 -6.49 -4.43
CA GLU A 429 -21.00 -7.91 -4.65
C GLU A 429 -19.99 -8.50 -3.67
N ILE A 430 -18.87 -7.80 -3.39
CA ILE A 430 -17.80 -8.32 -2.53
C ILE A 430 -18.14 -8.11 -1.05
N VAL A 431 -18.57 -6.90 -0.67
CA VAL A 431 -18.90 -6.56 0.73
C VAL A 431 -19.94 -7.51 1.33
N PRO A 432 -21.10 -7.79 0.69
CA PRO A 432 -22.06 -8.74 1.25
C PRO A 432 -21.47 -10.14 1.48
N ARG A 433 -20.72 -10.67 0.50
CA ARG A 433 -20.07 -11.98 0.61
C ARG A 433 -19.03 -12.04 1.74
N MET A 434 -18.29 -10.96 1.90
CA MET A 434 -17.28 -10.84 2.97
C MET A 434 -17.96 -10.78 4.34
N LEU A 435 -19.01 -9.97 4.50
CA LEU A 435 -19.77 -9.87 5.75
C LEU A 435 -20.48 -11.18 6.10
N ASP A 436 -21.06 -11.88 5.13
CA ASP A 436 -21.67 -13.20 5.31
C ASP A 436 -20.62 -14.23 5.78
N PHE A 437 -19.43 -14.21 5.14
CA PHE A 437 -18.33 -15.08 5.54
C PHE A 437 -17.85 -14.78 6.98
N ILE A 438 -17.64 -13.51 7.30
CA ILE A 438 -17.25 -13.07 8.64
C ILE A 438 -18.31 -13.48 9.68
N ALA A 439 -19.59 -13.22 9.42
CA ALA A 439 -20.67 -13.54 10.33
C ALA A 439 -20.80 -15.05 10.56
N LYS A 440 -20.59 -15.88 9.53
CA LYS A 440 -20.60 -17.35 9.63
C LYS A 440 -19.49 -17.89 10.55
N HIS A 441 -18.36 -17.21 10.61
CA HIS A 441 -17.17 -17.63 11.36
C HIS A 441 -16.92 -16.81 12.62
N LYS A 442 -17.96 -16.13 13.13
CA LYS A 442 -17.90 -15.43 14.41
C LYS A 442 -17.66 -16.41 15.54
N THR A 443 -16.64 -16.16 16.35
CA THR A 443 -16.44 -16.90 17.61
C THR A 443 -17.51 -16.46 18.63
N THR A 444 -18.23 -17.43 19.17
CA THR A 444 -19.20 -17.22 20.26
C THR A 444 -18.49 -16.90 21.56
#